data_cf9fdf51fbc468527cdae31124b97109
#
_entry.id   cf9fdf51fbc468527cdae31124b97109
#
_cell.length_a   1.000
_cell.length_b   1.000
_cell.length_c   1.000
_cell.angle_alpha   90.00
_cell.angle_beta   90.00
_cell.angle_gamma   90.00
#
_symmetry.space_group_name_H-M   'P 1'
#
loop_
_entity.id
_entity.type
_entity.pdbx_description
1 polymer ?
#
loop_
_entity_poly.entity_id
_entity_poly.type
_entity_poly.pdbx_seq_one_letter_code
_entity_poly.pdbx_strand_id
1 'polypeptide(L)'
;YASPNNVIDLNTQITSKKIFITQKFKSLKIDKKSLPKPYDYLLTQSLMTLGLEQYYQRTAIIKVIHVNNNKKNKIFTRTILMLIDSDKKRNNVQLAQDNKEDVPVELALISINFNELPRKIISKIINTNIPFGKLIEEYNIKTYGSDREYFSIKCDKNLAKLLRCNLNETIYGRKNTLKRVDNQKWIAHTVEILPNLKGD
;
A
#
# COMPACT_ATOMS: atom_id res chain seq x y z
N TYR A 1 17.46 -5.84 23.18
CA TYR A 1 17.77 -4.43 22.91
C TYR A 1 16.73 -3.87 21.94
N ALA A 2 15.95 -2.91 22.40
CA ALA A 2 14.97 -2.29 21.52
C ALA A 2 15.72 -1.54 20.40
N SER A 3 15.42 -1.86 19.16
CA SER A 3 15.95 -1.10 18.03
C SER A 3 15.57 0.37 18.19
N PRO A 4 16.45 1.31 17.84
CA PRO A 4 16.09 2.71 17.88
C PRO A 4 14.85 2.96 17.06
N ASN A 5 13.97 3.81 17.55
CA ASN A 5 12.78 4.21 16.81
C ASN A 5 13.19 4.78 15.45
N ASN A 6 12.78 4.12 14.39
CA ASN A 6 12.95 4.63 13.05
C ASN A 6 11.84 5.64 12.76
N VAL A 7 12.21 6.73 12.12
CA VAL A 7 11.26 7.70 11.64
C VAL A 7 11.03 7.43 10.16
N ILE A 8 9.79 7.11 9.79
CA ILE A 8 9.41 7.05 8.39
C ILE A 8 9.02 8.45 7.95
N ASP A 9 9.82 9.01 7.06
CA ASP A 9 9.50 10.28 6.43
C ASP A 9 8.78 10.00 5.11
N LEU A 10 7.48 10.10 5.13
CA LEU A 10 6.67 9.86 3.95
C LEU A 10 6.88 10.93 2.88
N ASN A 11 7.40 12.10 3.25
CA ASN A 11 7.71 13.15 2.28
C ASN A 11 8.87 12.80 1.37
N THR A 12 9.78 11.93 1.79
CA THR A 12 10.88 11.48 0.92
C THR A 12 10.37 10.64 -0.24
N GLN A 13 9.20 10.06 -0.11
CA GLN A 13 8.56 9.27 -1.15
C GLN A 13 7.73 10.14 -2.10
N ILE A 14 7.34 11.32 -1.64
CA ILE A 14 6.44 12.22 -2.35
C ILE A 14 7.14 13.56 -2.48
N THR A 15 7.50 13.94 -3.68
CA THR A 15 8.35 15.10 -3.94
C THR A 15 7.63 16.42 -3.81
N SER A 16 6.41 16.49 -3.40
CA SER A 16 5.76 17.77 -3.27
C SER A 16 4.54 17.75 -2.46
N LYS A 17 4.34 18.76 -1.87
CA LYS A 17 3.03 19.27 -1.52
C LYS A 17 2.28 18.48 -0.50
N LYS A 18 1.99 19.23 0.32
CA LYS A 18 1.17 19.12 1.49
C LYS A 18 0.00 18.23 1.33
N ILE A 19 0.15 17.11 1.87
CA ILE A 19 -0.92 16.29 2.23
C ILE A 19 -0.78 16.08 3.71
N PHE A 20 -1.81 15.52 4.29
CA PHE A 20 -1.75 15.01 5.63
C PHE A 20 -0.49 14.17 5.92
N ILE A 21 0.21 13.71 4.90
CA ILE A 21 1.42 12.88 4.97
C ILE A 21 2.71 13.68 5.08
N THR A 22 2.66 14.95 5.37
CA THR A 22 3.85 15.74 5.69
C THR A 22 4.46 15.35 7.04
N GLN A 23 3.79 14.50 7.78
CA GLN A 23 4.25 14.08 9.09
C GLN A 23 5.20 12.89 9.02
N LYS A 24 6.18 12.91 9.92
CA LYS A 24 7.05 11.77 10.17
C LYS A 24 6.35 10.85 11.14
N PHE A 25 6.19 9.59 10.75
CA PHE A 25 5.65 8.57 11.64
C PHE A 25 6.78 7.85 12.35
N LYS A 26 6.68 7.78 13.67
CA LYS A 26 7.61 6.97 14.43
C LYS A 26 7.29 5.51 14.22
N SER A 27 8.23 4.78 13.67
CA SER A 27 8.12 3.35 13.45
C SER A 27 9.22 2.60 14.17
N LEU A 28 8.94 1.36 14.51
CA LEU A 28 9.91 0.44 15.09
C LEU A 28 10.13 -0.70 14.09
N LYS A 29 11.37 -0.85 13.63
CA LYS A 29 11.73 -1.99 12.77
C LYS A 29 11.60 -3.28 13.59
N ILE A 30 10.94 -4.27 13.01
CA ILE A 30 10.72 -5.57 13.63
C ILE A 30 11.12 -6.70 12.70
N ASP A 31 11.39 -7.85 13.26
CA ASP A 31 11.65 -9.06 12.51
C ASP A 31 10.34 -9.65 11.98
N LYS A 32 10.43 -10.33 10.83
CA LYS A 32 9.32 -11.06 10.25
C LYS A 32 8.64 -11.99 11.26
N LYS A 33 9.43 -12.65 12.10
CA LYS A 33 8.95 -13.59 13.12
C LYS A 33 8.10 -12.93 14.21
N SER A 34 8.24 -11.62 14.38
CA SER A 34 7.52 -10.84 15.39
C SER A 34 6.17 -10.31 14.88
N LEU A 35 5.85 -10.54 13.61
CA LEU A 35 4.57 -10.11 13.06
C LEU A 35 3.42 -10.93 13.64
N PRO A 36 2.42 -10.31 14.28
CA PRO A 36 1.27 -11.04 14.76
C PRO A 36 0.32 -11.40 13.62
N LYS A 37 -0.59 -12.32 13.84
CA LYS A 37 -1.65 -12.62 12.88
C LYS A 37 -2.63 -11.44 12.80
N PRO A 38 -3.15 -11.10 11.62
CA PRO A 38 -2.91 -11.72 10.30
C PRO A 38 -1.75 -11.10 9.52
N TYR A 39 -0.99 -10.19 10.13
CA TYR A 39 0.10 -9.48 9.47
C TYR A 39 1.21 -10.41 8.98
N ASP A 40 1.46 -11.51 9.70
CA ASP A 40 2.43 -12.53 9.31
C ASP A 40 2.12 -13.12 7.93
N TYR A 41 0.85 -13.25 7.59
CA TYR A 41 0.40 -13.68 6.27
C TYR A 41 0.37 -12.52 5.28
N LEU A 42 -0.29 -11.41 5.64
CA LEU A 42 -0.57 -10.31 4.71
C LEU A 42 0.71 -9.58 4.27
N LEU A 43 1.59 -9.26 5.22
CA LEU A 43 2.80 -8.49 4.90
C LEU A 43 3.89 -9.31 4.21
N THR A 44 3.74 -10.62 4.15
CA THR A 44 4.71 -11.50 3.49
C THR A 44 4.32 -11.89 2.07
N GLN A 45 3.17 -11.44 1.59
CA GLN A 45 2.71 -11.70 0.23
C GLN A 45 3.62 -11.01 -0.81
N SER A 46 3.76 -11.64 -1.98
CA SER A 46 4.53 -11.06 -3.09
C SER A 46 3.90 -9.77 -3.59
N LEU A 47 2.59 -9.79 -3.85
CA LEU A 47 1.80 -8.63 -4.21
C LEU A 47 0.73 -8.41 -3.16
N MET A 48 0.73 -7.22 -2.55
CA MET A 48 -0.18 -6.92 -1.46
C MET A 48 -1.65 -6.98 -1.88
N THR A 49 -1.98 -6.45 -3.04
CA THR A 49 -3.36 -6.44 -3.53
C THR A 49 -3.99 -7.82 -3.55
N LEU A 50 -3.27 -8.79 -4.11
CA LEU A 50 -3.79 -10.16 -4.23
C LEU A 50 -3.94 -10.81 -2.87
N GLY A 51 -2.98 -10.59 -1.98
CA GLY A 51 -3.05 -11.09 -0.63
C GLY A 51 -4.25 -10.53 0.14
N LEU A 52 -4.51 -9.23 0.01
CA LEU A 52 -5.64 -8.59 0.66
C LEU A 52 -6.98 -9.04 0.08
N GLU A 53 -7.08 -9.10 -1.26
CA GLU A 53 -8.31 -9.58 -1.91
C GLU A 53 -8.63 -11.01 -1.53
N GLN A 54 -7.63 -11.87 -1.47
CA GLN A 54 -7.79 -13.25 -1.07
C GLN A 54 -8.18 -13.39 0.41
N TYR A 55 -7.51 -12.65 1.27
CA TYR A 55 -7.77 -12.71 2.71
C TYR A 55 -9.19 -12.23 3.05
N TYR A 56 -9.60 -11.10 2.51
CA TYR A 56 -10.93 -10.54 2.76
C TYR A 56 -12.01 -11.12 1.85
N GLN A 57 -11.64 -11.87 0.82
CA GLN A 57 -12.56 -12.44 -0.19
C GLN A 57 -13.45 -11.36 -0.80
N ARG A 58 -12.85 -10.23 -1.14
CA ARG A 58 -13.53 -9.07 -1.73
C ARG A 58 -12.61 -8.40 -2.74
N THR A 59 -13.21 -7.85 -3.78
CA THR A 59 -12.49 -7.05 -4.77
C THR A 59 -12.13 -5.70 -4.18
N ALA A 60 -10.90 -5.27 -4.40
CA ALA A 60 -10.41 -3.98 -3.93
C ALA A 60 -10.30 -2.98 -5.06
N ILE A 61 -10.54 -1.70 -4.72
CA ILE A 61 -10.19 -0.55 -5.56
C ILE A 61 -9.29 0.38 -4.78
N ILE A 62 -8.66 1.30 -5.48
CA ILE A 62 -7.87 2.34 -4.82
C ILE A 62 -8.60 3.68 -4.86
N LYS A 63 -8.37 4.46 -3.80
CA LYS A 63 -8.70 5.87 -3.75
C LYS A 63 -7.37 6.63 -3.72
N VAL A 64 -7.13 7.46 -4.71
CA VAL A 64 -5.90 8.25 -4.78
C VAL A 64 -6.04 9.46 -3.88
N ILE A 65 -5.11 9.59 -2.92
CA ILE A 65 -5.06 10.71 -1.99
C ILE A 65 -4.17 11.82 -2.56
N HIS A 66 -3.06 11.43 -3.14
CA HIS A 66 -2.10 12.36 -3.73
C HIS A 66 -1.32 11.70 -4.84
N VAL A 67 -0.94 12.50 -5.82
CA VAL A 67 -0.16 12.03 -6.96
C VAL A 67 0.88 13.07 -7.34
N ASN A 68 2.06 12.60 -7.71
CA ASN A 68 3.09 13.40 -8.33
C ASN A 68 3.66 12.63 -9.53
N ASN A 69 3.49 13.18 -10.71
CA ASN A 69 4.00 12.59 -11.94
C ASN A 69 5.23 13.35 -12.41
N ASN A 70 6.42 12.82 -12.11
CA ASN A 70 7.67 13.37 -12.61
C ASN A 70 7.92 12.86 -14.04
N LYS A 71 7.41 13.58 -15.03
CA LYS A 71 7.49 13.19 -16.43
C LYS A 71 8.93 13.13 -16.94
N LYS A 72 9.82 13.98 -16.41
CA LYS A 72 11.22 14.01 -16.82
C LYS A 72 11.93 12.69 -16.51
N ASN A 73 11.76 12.18 -15.31
CA ASN A 73 12.40 10.94 -14.87
C ASN A 73 11.51 9.71 -15.10
N LYS A 74 10.28 9.90 -15.53
CA LYS A 74 9.27 8.85 -15.71
C LYS A 74 8.99 8.09 -14.41
N ILE A 75 9.01 8.80 -13.30
CA ILE A 75 8.67 8.24 -11.99
C ILE A 75 7.35 8.83 -11.54
N PHE A 76 6.40 7.94 -11.25
CA PHE A 76 5.06 8.28 -10.81
C PHE A 76 4.91 7.89 -9.35
N THR A 77 4.70 8.87 -8.48
CA THR A 77 4.55 8.63 -7.05
C THR A 77 3.14 8.96 -6.63
N ARG A 78 2.52 8.08 -5.87
CA ARG A 78 1.18 8.35 -5.34
C ARG A 78 0.99 7.78 -3.95
N THR A 79 0.08 8.39 -3.21
CA THR A 79 -0.45 7.88 -1.96
C THR A 79 -1.86 7.40 -2.21
N ILE A 80 -2.17 6.19 -1.80
CA ILE A 80 -3.47 5.59 -2.02
C ILE A 80 -4.02 4.93 -0.74
N LEU A 81 -5.34 4.88 -0.67
CA LEU A 81 -6.04 3.95 0.20
C LEU A 81 -6.59 2.81 -0.65
N MET A 82 -6.44 1.59 -0.20
CA MET A 82 -7.10 0.45 -0.79
C MET A 82 -8.38 0.19 -0.02
N LEU A 83 -9.49 0.06 -0.75
CA LEU A 83 -10.83 -0.03 -0.21
C LEU A 83 -11.50 -1.33 -0.63
N ILE A 84 -12.28 -1.89 0.27
CA ILE A 84 -13.16 -3.03 0.00
C ILE A 84 -14.59 -2.69 0.45
N ASP A 85 -15.55 -3.48 0.00
CA ASP A 85 -16.93 -3.39 0.48
C ASP A 85 -17.00 -3.92 1.92
N SER A 86 -17.68 -3.23 2.80
CA SER A 86 -17.94 -3.74 4.15
C SER A 86 -18.85 -4.97 4.13
N ASP A 87 -19.68 -5.11 3.10
CA ASP A 87 -20.56 -6.26 2.92
C ASP A 87 -19.90 -7.28 2.00
N LYS A 88 -19.43 -8.36 2.61
CA LYS A 88 -18.73 -9.43 1.90
C LYS A 88 -19.58 -10.11 0.83
N LYS A 89 -20.86 -10.32 1.11
CA LYS A 89 -21.77 -10.97 0.17
C LYS A 89 -22.06 -10.09 -1.04
N ARG A 90 -22.26 -8.80 -0.81
CA ARG A 90 -22.46 -7.84 -1.89
C ARG A 90 -21.21 -7.71 -2.75
N ASN A 91 -20.05 -7.56 -2.12
CA ASN A 91 -18.75 -7.41 -2.78
C ASN A 91 -18.81 -6.44 -3.98
N ASN A 92 -19.32 -5.26 -3.74
CA ASN A 92 -19.40 -4.20 -4.72
C ASN A 92 -18.80 -2.93 -4.10
N VAL A 93 -17.48 -2.82 -4.20
CA VAL A 93 -16.74 -1.74 -3.54
C VAL A 93 -17.07 -0.36 -4.10
N GLN A 94 -17.41 -0.26 -5.39
CA GLN A 94 -17.82 1.02 -5.97
C GLN A 94 -19.14 1.51 -5.35
N LEU A 95 -20.11 0.63 -5.22
CA LEU A 95 -21.37 0.94 -4.55
C LEU A 95 -21.14 1.25 -3.07
N ALA A 96 -20.28 0.49 -2.42
CA ALA A 96 -19.92 0.73 -1.02
C ALA A 96 -19.32 2.11 -0.84
N GLN A 97 -18.42 2.52 -1.73
CA GLN A 97 -17.83 3.86 -1.69
C GLN A 97 -18.89 4.94 -1.85
N ASP A 98 -19.79 4.78 -2.82
CA ASP A 98 -20.88 5.74 -3.06
C ASP A 98 -21.80 5.88 -1.85
N ASN A 99 -22.03 4.78 -1.13
CA ASN A 99 -22.88 4.73 0.05
C ASN A 99 -22.13 4.99 1.37
N LYS A 100 -20.83 5.26 1.33
CA LYS A 100 -19.97 5.41 2.51
C LYS A 100 -19.95 4.15 3.38
N GLU A 101 -19.98 3.00 2.74
CA GLU A 101 -19.91 1.67 3.35
C GLU A 101 -18.61 0.94 3.00
N ASP A 102 -17.67 1.64 2.40
CA ASP A 102 -16.34 1.12 2.11
C ASP A 102 -15.47 1.04 3.36
N VAL A 103 -14.53 0.11 3.34
CA VAL A 103 -13.58 -0.11 4.44
C VAL A 103 -12.16 0.00 3.90
N PRO A 104 -11.31 0.85 4.49
CA PRO A 104 -9.90 0.91 4.11
C PRO A 104 -9.13 -0.29 4.68
N VAL A 105 -8.36 -0.94 3.83
CA VAL A 105 -7.54 -2.10 4.20
C VAL A 105 -6.05 -1.86 4.05
N GLU A 106 -5.65 -0.76 3.41
CA GLU A 106 -4.24 -0.40 3.23
C GLU A 106 -4.11 1.10 2.98
N LEU A 107 -3.06 1.67 3.58
CA LEU A 107 -2.49 2.95 3.16
C LEU A 107 -1.16 2.63 2.50
N ALA A 108 -0.94 3.09 1.28
CA ALA A 108 0.32 2.84 0.59
C ALA A 108 0.86 4.11 -0.04
N LEU A 109 2.19 4.25 0.07
CA LEU A 109 2.96 5.17 -0.75
C LEU A 109 3.73 4.33 -1.75
N ILE A 110 3.55 4.63 -3.02
CA ILE A 110 4.17 3.87 -4.09
C ILE A 110 4.83 4.81 -5.10
N SER A 111 6.11 4.56 -5.38
CA SER A 111 6.84 5.20 -6.46
C SER A 111 7.02 4.18 -7.58
N ILE A 112 6.47 4.47 -8.73
CA ILE A 112 6.43 3.56 -9.88
C ILE A 112 7.39 4.05 -10.95
N ASN A 113 8.24 3.15 -11.42
CA ASN A 113 9.19 3.43 -12.49
C ASN A 113 8.54 3.13 -13.85
N PHE A 114 8.02 4.15 -14.49
CA PHE A 114 7.37 4.01 -15.80
C PHE A 114 8.32 3.61 -16.91
N ASN A 115 9.64 3.75 -16.71
CA ASN A 115 10.62 3.27 -17.68
C ASN A 115 10.56 1.75 -17.88
N GLU A 116 10.06 1.02 -16.89
CA GLU A 116 10.04 -0.45 -16.87
C GLU A 116 8.66 -1.03 -17.14
N LEU A 117 7.69 -0.21 -17.53
CA LEU A 117 6.32 -0.67 -17.74
C LEU A 117 5.82 -0.38 -19.17
N PRO A 118 5.00 -1.28 -19.74
CA PRO A 118 4.33 -1.02 -21.02
C PRO A 118 3.35 0.16 -20.92
N ARG A 119 3.17 0.86 -22.03
CA ARG A 119 2.24 2.01 -22.08
C ARG A 119 0.82 1.66 -21.66
N LYS A 120 0.36 0.46 -21.97
CA LYS A 120 -1.00 0.01 -21.59
C LYS A 120 -1.19 -0.02 -20.08
N ILE A 121 -0.19 -0.51 -19.35
CA ILE A 121 -0.22 -0.52 -17.88
C ILE A 121 -0.19 0.91 -17.34
N ILE A 122 0.71 1.75 -17.87
CA ILE A 122 0.85 3.14 -17.45
C ILE A 122 -0.49 3.87 -17.59
N SER A 123 -1.18 3.69 -18.72
CA SER A 123 -2.48 4.29 -18.95
C SER A 123 -3.50 3.83 -17.91
N LYS A 124 -3.53 2.55 -17.58
CA LYS A 124 -4.46 2.02 -16.57
C LYS A 124 -4.12 2.51 -15.16
N ILE A 125 -2.83 2.63 -14.83
CA ILE A 125 -2.41 3.21 -13.54
C ILE A 125 -2.93 4.64 -13.40
N ILE A 126 -2.82 5.44 -14.44
CA ILE A 126 -3.19 6.85 -14.41
C ILE A 126 -4.72 7.03 -14.46
N ASN A 127 -5.42 6.22 -15.24
CA ASN A 127 -6.82 6.47 -15.61
C ASN A 127 -7.85 5.57 -14.93
N THR A 128 -7.42 4.61 -14.11
CA THR A 128 -8.36 3.71 -13.44
C THR A 128 -8.10 3.66 -11.93
N ASN A 129 -9.04 3.06 -11.21
CA ASN A 129 -8.90 2.79 -9.77
C ASN A 129 -8.47 1.33 -9.49
N ILE A 130 -7.93 0.65 -10.49
CA ILE A 130 -7.42 -0.71 -10.35
C ILE A 130 -6.10 -0.67 -9.58
N PRO A 131 -5.93 -1.47 -8.53
CA PRO A 131 -4.68 -1.51 -7.78
C PRO A 131 -3.48 -1.93 -8.63
N PHE A 132 -2.31 -1.35 -8.34
CA PHE A 132 -1.10 -1.61 -9.11
C PHE A 132 -0.71 -3.09 -9.17
N GLY A 133 -0.73 -3.80 -8.04
CA GLY A 133 -0.38 -5.22 -7.99
C GLY A 133 -1.29 -6.08 -8.87
N LYS A 134 -2.56 -5.70 -8.97
CA LYS A 134 -3.52 -6.39 -9.83
C LYS A 134 -3.20 -6.19 -11.31
N LEU A 135 -2.78 -4.99 -11.69
CA LEU A 135 -2.35 -4.70 -13.07
C LEU A 135 -1.08 -5.48 -13.42
N ILE A 136 -0.12 -5.56 -12.50
CA ILE A 136 1.11 -6.34 -12.70
C ILE A 136 0.79 -7.80 -12.96
N GLU A 137 -0.13 -8.38 -12.22
CA GLU A 137 -0.56 -9.76 -12.45
C GLU A 137 -1.31 -9.92 -13.76
N GLU A 138 -2.27 -9.03 -14.03
CA GLU A 138 -3.10 -9.07 -15.25
C GLU A 138 -2.23 -9.05 -16.52
N TYR A 139 -1.18 -8.24 -16.52
CA TYR A 139 -0.24 -8.14 -17.63
C TYR A 139 0.91 -9.13 -17.58
N ASN A 140 0.85 -10.06 -16.63
CA ASN A 140 1.80 -11.17 -16.50
C ASN A 140 3.27 -10.72 -16.39
N ILE A 141 3.50 -9.62 -15.68
CA ILE A 141 4.86 -9.18 -15.37
C ILE A 141 5.34 -9.96 -14.16
N LYS A 142 6.36 -10.79 -14.36
CA LYS A 142 6.97 -11.55 -13.26
C LYS A 142 7.86 -10.65 -12.43
N THR A 143 7.61 -10.63 -11.12
CA THR A 143 8.29 -9.75 -10.18
C THR A 143 8.75 -10.49 -8.94
N TYR A 144 9.69 -9.87 -8.22
CA TYR A 144 10.10 -10.35 -6.90
C TYR A 144 10.35 -9.16 -5.99
N GLY A 145 10.17 -9.39 -4.68
CA GLY A 145 10.44 -8.39 -3.65
C GLY A 145 11.92 -8.36 -3.29
N SER A 146 12.42 -7.16 -3.01
CA SER A 146 13.80 -6.91 -2.61
C SER A 146 13.80 -5.85 -1.51
N ASP A 147 14.83 -5.89 -0.64
CA ASP A 147 15.02 -4.90 0.43
C ASP A 147 13.79 -4.75 1.33
N ARG A 148 13.12 -5.86 1.60
CA ARG A 148 11.90 -5.87 2.39
C ARG A 148 12.20 -5.72 3.87
N GLU A 149 11.55 -4.74 4.49
CA GLU A 149 11.63 -4.50 5.92
C GLU A 149 10.22 -4.42 6.51
N TYR A 150 10.07 -4.88 7.74
CA TYR A 150 8.82 -4.82 8.48
C TYR A 150 8.94 -3.85 9.64
N PHE A 151 7.82 -3.22 9.99
CA PHE A 151 7.80 -2.25 11.08
C PHE A 151 6.46 -2.25 11.80
N SER A 152 6.48 -1.84 13.05
CA SER A 152 5.28 -1.49 13.80
C SER A 152 5.14 0.03 13.88
N ILE A 153 3.92 0.51 13.99
CA ILE A 153 3.62 1.93 14.08
C ILE A 153 2.37 2.12 14.95
N LYS A 154 2.35 3.17 15.74
CA LYS A 154 1.16 3.54 16.51
C LYS A 154 0.20 4.31 15.65
N CYS A 155 -1.08 3.96 15.73
CA CYS A 155 -2.13 4.72 15.06
C CYS A 155 -2.26 6.09 15.72
N ASP A 156 -1.84 7.14 15.01
CA ASP A 156 -2.03 8.51 15.42
C ASP A 156 -3.30 9.10 14.82
N LYS A 157 -3.57 10.37 15.07
CA LYS A 157 -4.78 11.04 14.56
C LYS A 157 -4.87 11.01 13.03
N ASN A 158 -3.73 11.13 12.32
CA ASN A 158 -3.71 11.13 10.87
C ASN A 158 -3.99 9.74 10.30
N LEU A 159 -3.35 8.72 10.87
CA LEU A 159 -3.61 7.33 10.49
C LEU A 159 -5.04 6.92 10.82
N ALA A 160 -5.55 7.33 11.98
CA ALA A 160 -6.94 7.05 12.36
C ALA A 160 -7.94 7.64 11.37
N LYS A 161 -7.67 8.86 10.89
CA LYS A 161 -8.53 9.52 9.90
C LYS A 161 -8.57 8.76 8.58
N LEU A 162 -7.46 8.16 8.18
CA LEU A 162 -7.33 7.45 6.91
C LEU A 162 -7.72 5.98 7.00
N LEU A 163 -7.18 5.28 7.98
CA LEU A 163 -7.30 3.83 8.13
C LEU A 163 -8.39 3.42 9.11
N ARG A 164 -8.97 4.39 9.83
CA ARG A 164 -10.00 4.13 10.86
C ARG A 164 -9.52 3.19 11.96
N CYS A 165 -8.20 3.17 12.20
CA CYS A 165 -7.63 2.45 13.33
C CYS A 165 -7.91 3.20 14.64
N ASN A 166 -7.84 2.51 15.76
CA ASN A 166 -8.03 3.13 17.07
C ASN A 166 -6.77 3.89 17.47
N LEU A 167 -6.93 5.07 18.07
CA LEU A 167 -5.79 5.85 18.56
C LEU A 167 -4.91 5.01 19.47
N ASN A 168 -3.59 5.11 19.27
CA ASN A 168 -2.57 4.39 20.00
C ASN A 168 -2.52 2.88 19.79
N GLU A 169 -3.38 2.34 18.96
CA GLU A 169 -3.30 0.95 18.53
C GLU A 169 -2.00 0.71 17.75
N THR A 170 -1.36 -0.42 18.01
CA THR A 170 -0.20 -0.83 17.22
C THR A 170 -0.66 -1.52 15.94
N ILE A 171 -0.24 -0.98 14.81
CA ILE A 171 -0.48 -1.58 13.50
C ILE A 171 0.87 -1.82 12.82
N TYR A 172 0.86 -2.49 11.70
CA TYR A 172 2.10 -2.96 11.09
C TYR A 172 2.14 -2.65 9.60
N GLY A 173 3.36 -2.55 9.10
CA GLY A 173 3.59 -2.27 7.70
C GLY A 173 4.88 -2.87 7.19
N ARG A 174 5.11 -2.65 5.89
CA ARG A 174 6.35 -3.05 5.25
C ARG A 174 6.87 -1.97 4.30
N LYS A 175 8.17 -1.98 4.10
CA LYS A 175 8.84 -1.35 2.96
C LYS A 175 9.26 -2.44 2.02
N ASN A 176 9.14 -2.20 0.74
CA ASN A 176 9.47 -3.20 -0.27
C ASN A 176 9.89 -2.54 -1.57
N THR A 177 10.84 -3.16 -2.25
CA THR A 177 11.18 -2.82 -3.63
C THR A 177 10.73 -3.97 -4.52
N LEU A 178 9.93 -3.68 -5.52
CA LEU A 178 9.47 -4.65 -6.49
C LEU A 178 10.35 -4.57 -7.73
N LYS A 179 10.95 -5.67 -8.13
CA LYS A 179 11.83 -5.77 -9.30
C LYS A 179 11.28 -6.75 -10.32
N ARG A 180 11.61 -6.51 -11.59
CA ARG A 180 11.31 -7.45 -12.66
C ARG A 180 12.25 -8.66 -12.58
N VAL A 181 11.71 -9.83 -12.81
CA VAL A 181 12.51 -11.06 -12.86
C VAL A 181 13.42 -11.09 -14.09
N ASP A 182 12.93 -10.58 -15.23
CA ASP A 182 13.63 -10.69 -16.52
C ASP A 182 14.89 -9.81 -16.63
N ASN A 183 14.88 -8.63 -16.01
CA ASN A 183 16.03 -7.70 -16.12
C ASN A 183 16.54 -7.20 -14.76
N GLN A 184 15.91 -7.60 -13.66
CA GLN A 184 16.27 -7.22 -12.28
C GLN A 184 16.18 -5.72 -11.99
N LYS A 185 15.52 -4.95 -12.87
CA LYS A 185 15.31 -3.53 -12.64
C LYS A 185 14.11 -3.30 -11.72
N TRP A 186 14.20 -2.25 -10.91
CA TRP A 186 13.10 -1.91 -10.01
C TRP A 186 11.92 -1.32 -10.79
N ILE A 187 10.72 -1.69 -10.40
CA ILE A 187 9.50 -1.14 -10.96
C ILE A 187 8.68 -0.34 -9.95
N ALA A 188 8.84 -0.63 -8.67
CA ALA A 188 8.15 0.12 -7.63
C ALA A 188 8.90 0.06 -6.30
N HIS A 189 8.87 1.18 -5.59
CA HIS A 189 9.21 1.25 -4.17
C HIS A 189 7.93 1.51 -3.40
N THR A 190 7.68 0.74 -2.36
CA THR A 190 6.44 0.83 -1.58
C THR A 190 6.69 0.98 -0.09
N VAL A 191 5.84 1.76 0.55
CA VAL A 191 5.62 1.74 2.00
C VAL A 191 4.14 1.44 2.19
N GLU A 192 3.84 0.34 2.85
CA GLU A 192 2.49 -0.18 2.97
C GLU A 192 2.14 -0.38 4.45
N ILE A 193 1.03 0.20 4.88
CA ILE A 193 0.57 0.14 6.28
C ILE A 193 -0.83 -0.47 6.26
N LEU A 194 -1.02 -1.49 7.07
CA LEU A 194 -2.31 -2.20 7.17
C LEU A 194 -2.95 -1.93 8.52
N PRO A 195 -4.23 -1.56 8.55
CA PRO A 195 -4.98 -1.50 9.80
C PRO A 195 -5.26 -2.92 10.30
N ASN A 196 -5.50 -3.05 11.59
CA ASN A 196 -5.96 -4.31 12.15
C ASN A 196 -7.48 -4.36 12.08
N LEU A 197 -8.01 -4.89 10.99
CA LEU A 197 -9.43 -5.16 10.90
C LEU A 197 -9.73 -6.44 11.64
N LYS A 198 -10.60 -6.35 12.63
CA LYS A 198 -11.15 -7.53 13.27
C LYS A 198 -11.91 -8.30 12.19
N GLY A 199 -11.63 -9.58 12.08
CA GLY A 199 -12.27 -10.43 11.08
C GLY A 199 -13.79 -10.38 11.20
N ASP A 200 -14.44 -10.53 10.06
CA ASP A 200 -15.90 -10.63 9.97
C ASP A 200 -16.37 -11.89 10.68
#